data_2d91bbd771b97063e76b07888238c9ff
#
_entry.id   2d91bbd771b97063e76b07888238c9ff
#
_cell.length_a   1.000
_cell.length_b   1.000
_cell.length_c   1.000
_cell.angle_alpha   90.00
_cell.angle_beta   90.00
_cell.angle_gamma   90.00
#
_symmetry.space_group_name_H-M   'P 1'
#
loop_
_entity.id
_entity.type
_entity.pdbx_description
1 polymer ?
#
loop_
_entity_poly.entity_id
_entity_poly.type
_entity_poly.pdbx_seq_one_letter_code
_entity_poly.pdbx_strand_id
1 'polypeptide(L)'
;MSRRKKYNGSRFAALSDWEMKLPAYRLMSVYGRALLMEFRMAYTGHNNGEIVMSIRQAAELLNCNKDTAAKYLAELEEKGWIHQTSKGSFSQKTDKTASTWRITNQPIGLGVDTPESKEYAHWKPGVKIQNTAH
;
A
#
# COMPACT_ATOMS: atom_id res chain seq x y z
N MET A 1 3.96 6.71 36.45
CA MET A 1 3.99 6.69 35.75
C MET A 1 3.49 7.08 35.09
N SER A 2 3.58 7.28 34.77
CA SER A 2 2.89 7.55 34.00
C SER A 2 2.67 6.96 33.18
N ARG A 3 2.22 6.84 32.86
CA ARG A 3 1.91 6.24 32.05
C ARG A 3 1.74 6.90 30.96
N ARG A 4 2.23 6.56 30.18
CA ARG A 4 2.07 7.06 29.10
C ARG A 4 0.71 7.01 28.79
N LYS A 5 0.31 7.86 28.16
CA LYS A 5 -0.93 7.94 27.78
C LYS A 5 -1.22 6.97 26.82
N LYS A 6 -2.14 6.24 26.92
CA LYS A 6 -2.42 5.37 26.00
C LYS A 6 -3.17 5.98 24.99
N TYR A 7 -3.03 5.62 23.78
CA TYR A 7 -3.74 6.14 22.69
C TYR A 7 -5.17 5.82 22.76
N ASN A 8 -5.63 5.13 23.70
CA ASN A 8 -7.01 4.75 23.78
C ASN A 8 -7.37 3.80 22.73
N GLY A 9 -6.43 3.06 22.23
CA GLY A 9 -6.71 2.12 21.20
C GLY A 9 -6.85 2.70 19.84
N SER A 10 -6.67 3.98 19.69
CA SER A 10 -6.77 4.59 18.38
C SER A 10 -5.54 4.31 17.60
N ARG A 11 -5.75 3.89 16.37
CA ARG A 11 -4.67 3.72 15.42
C ARG A 11 -4.76 4.84 14.40
N PHE A 12 -3.69 5.13 13.75
CA PHE A 12 -3.76 6.11 12.68
C PHE A 12 -2.82 5.67 11.57
N ALA A 13 -3.17 6.06 10.37
CA ALA A 13 -2.30 5.92 9.22
C ALA A 13 -1.58 7.24 9.06
N ALA A 14 -0.33 7.18 8.68
CA ALA A 14 0.48 8.39 8.61
C ALA A 14 1.07 8.57 7.23
N LEU A 15 1.27 9.82 6.89
CA LEU A 15 1.91 10.20 5.64
C LEU A 15 2.82 11.35 6.03
N SER A 16 4.11 11.16 5.86
CA SER A 16 5.08 12.15 6.30
C SER A 16 5.11 13.36 5.39
N ASP A 17 5.51 14.48 5.96
CA ASP A 17 5.64 15.69 5.19
C ASP A 17 6.55 15.51 3.98
N TRP A 18 7.68 14.84 4.17
CA TRP A 18 8.61 14.66 3.07
C TRP A 18 8.02 13.77 1.97
N GLU A 19 7.19 12.81 2.35
CA GLU A 19 6.54 11.97 1.35
C GLU A 19 5.56 12.77 0.52
N MET A 20 4.83 13.65 1.16
CA MET A 20 3.82 14.45 0.46
C MET A 20 4.44 15.43 -0.51
N LYS A 21 5.72 15.72 -0.38
CA LYS A 21 6.39 16.62 -1.29
C LYS A 21 7.02 15.92 -2.49
N LEU A 22 6.99 14.60 -2.51
CA LEU A 22 7.61 13.84 -3.59
C LEU A 22 6.76 13.87 -4.85
N PRO A 23 7.39 13.77 -6.02
CA PRO A 23 6.63 13.67 -7.27
C PRO A 23 5.64 12.52 -7.26
N ALA A 24 6.01 11.40 -6.64
CA ALA A 24 5.13 10.24 -6.60
C ALA A 24 3.81 10.56 -5.92
N TYR A 25 3.81 11.49 -4.96
CA TYR A 25 2.59 11.87 -4.30
C TYR A 25 1.91 13.02 -5.04
N ARG A 26 2.70 14.03 -5.41
CA ARG A 26 2.11 15.23 -5.99
C ARG A 26 1.40 14.96 -7.31
N LEU A 27 1.87 13.99 -8.06
CA LEU A 27 1.29 13.66 -9.35
C LEU A 27 0.28 12.53 -9.28
N MET A 28 -0.07 12.10 -8.08
CA MET A 28 -1.04 11.05 -7.91
C MET A 28 -2.45 11.62 -7.93
N SER A 29 -3.40 10.84 -8.44
CA SER A 29 -4.79 11.26 -8.43
C SER A 29 -5.33 11.24 -7.01
N VAL A 30 -6.48 11.89 -6.81
CA VAL A 30 -7.08 11.88 -5.48
C VAL A 30 -7.49 10.47 -5.07
N TYR A 31 -7.93 9.63 -6.01
CA TYR A 31 -8.26 8.26 -5.68
C TYR A 31 -7.00 7.49 -5.27
N GLY A 32 -5.90 7.73 -5.94
CA GLY A 32 -4.64 7.07 -5.57
C GLY A 32 -4.21 7.46 -4.19
N ARG A 33 -4.33 8.74 -3.85
CA ARG A 33 -3.96 9.20 -2.52
C ARG A 33 -4.84 8.59 -1.45
N ALA A 34 -6.13 8.48 -1.73
CA ALA A 34 -7.04 7.87 -0.77
C ALA A 34 -6.71 6.40 -0.58
N LEU A 35 -6.44 5.69 -1.67
CA LEU A 35 -6.13 4.28 -1.57
C LEU A 35 -4.82 4.02 -0.84
N LEU A 36 -3.86 4.92 -1.01
CA LEU A 36 -2.60 4.80 -0.28
C LEU A 36 -2.86 4.79 1.23
N MET A 37 -3.75 5.65 1.70
CA MET A 37 -4.04 5.68 3.12
C MET A 37 -4.77 4.42 3.58
N GLU A 38 -5.61 3.85 2.71
CA GLU A 38 -6.27 2.60 3.06
C GLU A 38 -5.25 1.49 3.24
N PHE A 39 -4.23 1.46 2.38
CA PHE A 39 -3.17 0.47 2.54
C PHE A 39 -2.39 0.68 3.83
N ARG A 40 -2.08 1.93 4.14
CA ARG A 40 -1.32 2.18 5.36
C ARG A 40 -2.13 1.88 6.61
N MET A 41 -3.45 2.04 6.52
CA MET A 41 -4.30 1.68 7.62
C MET A 41 -4.44 0.16 7.76
N ALA A 42 -4.32 -0.55 6.66
CA ALA A 42 -4.42 -2.01 6.69
C ALA A 42 -3.17 -2.67 7.27
N TYR A 43 -2.09 -1.94 7.36
CA TYR A 43 -0.86 -2.48 7.94
C TYR A 43 -1.01 -2.54 9.45
N THR A 44 -0.73 -3.70 10.02
CA THR A 44 -0.93 -3.92 11.44
C THR A 44 0.36 -3.88 12.25
N GLY A 45 1.48 -3.78 11.58
CA GLY A 45 2.78 -3.86 12.24
C GLY A 45 3.45 -5.21 12.02
N HIS A 46 2.69 -6.19 11.57
CA HIS A 46 3.22 -7.53 11.40
C HIS A 46 2.90 -8.15 10.07
N ASN A 47 2.02 -7.53 9.30
CA ASN A 47 1.51 -8.17 8.09
C ASN A 47 2.03 -7.61 6.78
N ASN A 48 3.15 -6.91 6.80
CA ASN A 48 3.64 -6.35 5.55
C ASN A 48 4.11 -7.49 4.64
N GLY A 49 3.68 -7.44 3.40
CA GLY A 49 3.90 -8.53 2.48
C GLY A 49 2.69 -9.45 2.40
N GLU A 50 1.78 -9.34 3.36
CA GLU A 50 0.59 -10.16 3.39
C GLU A 50 -0.66 -9.31 3.56
N ILE A 51 -0.60 -8.06 3.21
CA ILE A 51 -1.76 -7.19 3.29
C ILE A 51 -2.71 -7.59 2.17
N VAL A 52 -3.93 -7.95 2.54
CA VAL A 52 -4.91 -8.40 1.56
C VAL A 52 -5.66 -7.22 1.01
N MET A 53 -5.73 -7.12 -0.30
CA MET A 53 -6.54 -6.08 -0.93
C MET A 53 -6.95 -6.56 -2.31
N SER A 54 -8.21 -6.90 -2.48
CA SER A 54 -8.73 -7.28 -3.77
C SER A 54 -9.22 -6.02 -4.49
N ILE A 55 -9.44 -6.14 -5.78
CA ILE A 55 -10.00 -5.02 -6.55
C ILE A 55 -11.36 -4.66 -5.99
N ARG A 56 -12.16 -5.65 -5.61
CA ARG A 56 -13.48 -5.38 -5.05
C ARG A 56 -13.38 -4.60 -3.75
N GLN A 57 -12.46 -4.99 -2.86
CA GLN A 57 -12.29 -4.28 -1.61
C GLN A 57 -11.85 -2.85 -1.86
N ALA A 58 -10.92 -2.65 -2.78
CA ALA A 58 -10.46 -1.30 -3.09
C ALA A 58 -11.61 -0.47 -3.64
N ALA A 59 -12.44 -1.07 -4.49
CA ALA A 59 -13.58 -0.35 -5.05
C ALA A 59 -14.55 0.08 -3.96
N GLU A 60 -14.80 -0.81 -3.02
CA GLU A 60 -15.70 -0.49 -1.92
C GLU A 60 -15.12 0.62 -1.04
N LEU A 61 -13.85 0.53 -0.75
CA LEU A 61 -13.23 1.55 0.10
C LEU A 61 -13.20 2.90 -0.57
N LEU A 62 -13.07 2.93 -1.90
CA LEU A 62 -13.00 4.18 -2.62
C LEU A 62 -14.34 4.66 -3.15
N ASN A 63 -15.39 3.87 -2.96
CA ASN A 63 -16.71 4.18 -3.48
C ASN A 63 -16.67 4.40 -4.99
N CYS A 64 -16.07 3.47 -5.70
CA CYS A 64 -15.96 3.55 -7.14
C CYS A 64 -16.15 2.16 -7.73
N ASN A 65 -16.16 2.06 -9.05
CA ASN A 65 -16.34 0.76 -9.66
C ASN A 65 -15.00 0.03 -9.73
N LYS A 66 -15.06 -1.24 -10.12
CA LYS A 66 -13.88 -2.08 -10.08
C LYS A 66 -12.83 -1.68 -11.09
N ASP A 67 -13.24 -1.19 -12.25
CA ASP A 67 -12.27 -0.76 -13.24
C ASP A 67 -11.47 0.43 -12.72
N THR A 68 -12.15 1.34 -12.06
CA THR A 68 -11.49 2.49 -11.48
C THR A 68 -10.55 2.06 -10.37
N ALA A 69 -10.99 1.14 -9.53
CA ALA A 69 -10.15 0.66 -8.43
C ALA A 69 -8.89 -0.03 -8.97
N ALA A 70 -9.04 -0.84 -10.02
CA ALA A 70 -7.91 -1.52 -10.62
C ALA A 70 -6.90 -0.51 -11.16
N LYS A 71 -7.40 0.57 -11.74
CA LYS A 71 -6.53 1.60 -12.28
C LYS A 71 -5.68 2.24 -11.17
N TYR A 72 -6.29 2.49 -10.02
CA TYR A 72 -5.55 3.17 -8.96
C TYR A 72 -4.67 2.23 -8.15
N LEU A 73 -5.01 0.94 -8.10
CA LEU A 73 -4.07 -0.03 -7.58
C LEU A 73 -2.82 -0.05 -8.45
N ALA A 74 -3.00 -0.02 -9.77
CA ALA A 74 -1.87 0.02 -10.68
C ALA A 74 -1.07 1.31 -10.52
N GLU A 75 -1.75 2.42 -10.29
CA GLU A 75 -1.06 3.68 -10.10
C GLU A 75 -0.15 3.65 -8.88
N LEU A 76 -0.66 3.12 -7.78
CA LEU A 76 0.15 3.03 -6.57
C LEU A 76 1.37 2.15 -6.76
N GLU A 77 1.19 1.04 -7.47
CA GLU A 77 2.30 0.14 -7.69
C GLU A 77 3.31 0.75 -8.66
N GLU A 78 2.82 1.39 -9.69
CA GLU A 78 3.69 2.00 -10.68
C GLU A 78 4.54 3.10 -10.05
N LYS A 79 4.00 3.82 -9.09
CA LYS A 79 4.72 4.88 -8.43
C LYS A 79 5.56 4.40 -7.24
N GLY A 80 5.51 3.13 -6.95
CA GLY A 80 6.40 2.58 -5.93
C GLY A 80 5.89 2.64 -4.52
N TRP A 81 4.60 2.94 -4.31
CA TRP A 81 4.06 3.01 -2.97
C TRP A 81 3.70 1.64 -2.41
N ILE A 82 3.31 0.72 -3.27
CA ILE A 82 2.98 -0.64 -2.88
C ILE A 82 3.59 -1.59 -3.88
N HIS A 83 3.66 -2.85 -3.49
CA HIS A 83 4.17 -3.88 -4.37
C HIS A 83 3.36 -5.14 -4.14
N GLN A 84 2.87 -5.73 -5.22
CA GLN A 84 2.07 -6.94 -5.11
C GLN A 84 2.96 -8.12 -4.82
N THR A 85 2.63 -8.86 -3.79
CA THR A 85 3.44 -10.01 -3.39
C THR A 85 2.84 -11.31 -3.87
N SER A 86 1.54 -11.33 -4.09
CA SER A 86 0.89 -12.54 -4.57
C SER A 86 -0.38 -12.15 -5.30
N LYS A 87 -0.59 -12.75 -6.47
CA LYS A 87 -1.75 -12.45 -7.22
C LYS A 87 -2.87 -13.32 -6.76
N GLY A 88 -4.05 -12.76 -6.72
CA GLY A 88 -5.22 -13.55 -6.38
C GLY A 88 -5.50 -14.59 -7.44
N SER A 89 -6.22 -15.60 -7.06
CA SER A 89 -6.53 -16.70 -7.94
C SER A 89 -8.00 -16.71 -8.27
N PHE A 90 -8.32 -16.92 -9.53
CA PHE A 90 -9.70 -17.04 -9.92
C PHE A 90 -10.04 -18.44 -10.34
N SER A 91 -9.08 -19.32 -10.38
CA SER A 91 -9.34 -20.63 -10.88
C SER A 91 -10.16 -21.48 -9.93
N GLN A 92 -10.13 -21.14 -8.67
CA GLN A 92 -10.83 -21.91 -7.71
C GLN A 92 -12.13 -21.25 -7.39
N LYS A 93 -13.21 -21.85 -7.75
CA LYS A 93 -14.43 -21.24 -7.47
C LYS A 93 -14.70 -21.13 -6.02
N THR A 94 -14.20 -21.96 -5.23
CA THR A 94 -14.49 -21.88 -3.84
C THR A 94 -13.43 -21.17 -3.06
N ASP A 95 -12.30 -20.96 -3.67
CA ASP A 95 -11.20 -20.44 -2.93
C ASP A 95 -10.62 -19.26 -3.62
N LYS A 96 -11.37 -18.19 -3.64
CA LYS A 96 -10.88 -17.03 -4.27
C LYS A 96 -9.95 -16.34 -3.38
N THR A 97 -8.73 -16.30 -3.71
CA THR A 97 -7.70 -15.67 -2.92
C THR A 97 -7.47 -14.28 -3.43
N ALA A 98 -7.58 -13.31 -2.59
CA ALA A 98 -7.30 -11.95 -2.97
C ALA A 98 -5.81 -11.74 -3.10
N SER A 99 -5.42 -10.74 -3.85
CA SER A 99 -4.01 -10.39 -3.96
C SER A 99 -3.48 -9.92 -2.63
N THR A 100 -2.22 -10.15 -2.40
CA THR A 100 -1.55 -9.65 -1.22
C THR A 100 -0.48 -8.66 -1.64
N TRP A 101 -0.17 -7.75 -0.73
CA TRP A 101 0.67 -6.61 -1.03
C TRP A 101 1.58 -6.27 0.12
N ARG A 102 2.64 -5.52 -0.18
CA ARG A 102 3.41 -4.87 0.87
C ARG A 102 3.39 -3.36 0.61
N ILE A 103 3.48 -2.61 1.69
CA ILE A 103 3.70 -1.18 1.57
C ILE A 103 5.20 -0.95 1.67
N THR A 104 5.70 0.03 0.96
CA THR A 104 7.14 0.16 0.80
C THR A 104 7.78 1.09 1.83
N ASN A 105 6.97 1.70 2.68
CA ASN A 105 7.50 2.54 3.74
C ASN A 105 7.69 1.79 5.05
N GLN A 106 7.48 0.47 5.05
CA GLN A 106 7.63 -0.33 6.26
C GLN A 106 8.47 -1.57 5.94
N PRO A 107 9.16 -2.10 6.91
CA PRO A 107 9.94 -3.31 6.66
C PRO A 107 9.03 -4.53 6.55
N ILE A 108 9.59 -5.59 6.02
CA ILE A 108 8.90 -6.86 5.97
C ILE A 108 9.43 -7.68 7.13
N GLY A 109 8.53 -8.39 7.78
CA GLY A 109 8.91 -9.17 8.93
C GLY A 109 9.14 -8.27 10.11
N LEU A 110 10.15 -8.54 10.86
CA LEU A 110 10.46 -7.77 12.06
C LEU A 110 11.44 -6.65 11.81
N GLY A 111 11.70 -6.34 10.56
CA GLY A 111 12.54 -5.21 10.23
C GLY A 111 14.00 -5.52 10.08
N VAL A 112 14.43 -6.67 10.57
CA VAL A 112 15.83 -7.03 10.42
C VAL A 112 16.07 -7.80 9.15
N ASP A 113 15.01 -8.45 8.65
CA ASP A 113 15.19 -9.25 7.45
C ASP A 113 15.14 -8.42 6.19
N THR A 114 14.16 -7.57 6.06
CA THR A 114 14.00 -6.81 4.85
C THR A 114 13.51 -5.42 5.22
N PRO A 115 14.39 -4.45 5.19
CA PRO A 115 14.00 -3.10 5.57
C PRO A 115 13.09 -2.47 4.52
N GLU A 116 12.51 -1.36 4.85
CA GLU A 116 11.62 -0.67 3.94
C GLU A 116 12.39 -0.23 2.70
N SER A 117 11.75 -0.35 1.55
CA SER A 117 12.43 -0.10 0.28
C SER A 117 12.20 1.28 -0.29
N LYS A 118 11.04 1.87 0.01
CA LYS A 118 10.73 3.25 -0.37
C LYS A 118 10.96 3.57 -1.84
N GLU A 119 10.52 2.69 -2.72
CA GLU A 119 10.70 2.92 -4.15
C GLU A 119 10.07 4.23 -4.59
N TYR A 120 9.00 4.65 -3.93
CA TYR A 120 8.32 5.89 -4.30
C TYR A 120 9.23 7.11 -4.19
N ALA A 121 10.28 7.02 -3.39
CA ALA A 121 11.16 8.17 -3.21
C ALA A 121 11.95 8.48 -4.47
N HIS A 122 12.10 7.49 -5.35
CA HIS A 122 12.88 7.66 -6.56
C HIS A 122 12.02 7.76 -7.82
N TRP A 123 10.73 7.69 -7.68
CA TRP A 123 9.86 7.74 -8.84
C TRP A 123 9.85 9.13 -9.48
N LYS A 124 9.89 9.17 -10.80
CA LYS A 124 9.79 10.41 -11.55
C LYS A 124 8.92 10.17 -12.77
N PRO A 125 8.27 11.21 -13.28
CA PRO A 125 7.42 11.03 -14.46
C PRO A 125 8.26 10.50 -15.63
N GLY A 126 7.72 9.52 -16.32
CA GLY A 126 8.37 8.97 -17.48
C GLY A 126 9.47 7.96 -17.20
N VAL A 127 9.71 7.67 -15.93
CA VAL A 127 10.74 6.72 -15.57
C VAL A 127 10.08 5.57 -14.84
N LYS A 128 10.33 4.36 -15.31
CA LYS A 128 9.75 3.21 -14.66
C LYS A 128 10.57 2.81 -13.47
N ILE A 129 9.87 2.48 -12.40
CA ILE A 129 10.53 2.01 -11.21
C ILE A 129 10.96 0.58 -11.44
N GLN A 130 12.22 0.31 -11.12
CA GLN A 130 12.72 -1.04 -11.24
C GLN A 130 12.20 -1.82 -10.06
N ASN A 131 11.63 -2.96 -10.34
CA ASN A 131 11.13 -3.79 -9.28
C ASN A 131 12.22 -4.72 -8.82
N THR A 132 12.85 -4.38 -7.75
CA THR A 132 13.95 -5.18 -7.27
C THR A 132 13.56 -6.04 -6.08
N ALA A 133 12.30 -6.09 -5.78
CA ALA A 133 11.89 -6.83 -4.64
C ALA A 133 11.71 -8.28 -4.98
N HIS A 134 12.70 -9.04 -4.96
CA HIS A 134 12.56 -10.45 -5.17
C HIS A 134 13.73 -11.19 -4.59
#